data_f0cb52ce3c8d0fb186965bda19a489a3
#
_entry.id   f0cb52ce3c8d0fb186965bda19a489a3
#
_cell.length_a   1.000
_cell.length_b   1.000
_cell.length_c   1.000
_cell.angle_alpha   90.00
_cell.angle_beta   90.00
_cell.angle_gamma   90.00
#
_symmetry.space_group_name_H-M   'P 1'
#
loop_
_entity.id
_entity.type
_entity.pdbx_description
1 polymer ?
#
loop_
_entity_poly.entity_id
_entity_poly.type
_entity_poly.pdbx_seq_one_letter_code
_entity_poly.pdbx_strand_id
1 'polypeptide(L)'
;MKMAKVAIFGGHNGTNETGANGNGLTEKAVAKEAAQLATTYAKSCGHTVINGFGKSLAERAKYANAENVAGVIEYHTNAGGGQGSETFFCGGNAASQNLAKKVSSAGAVKGLKNRGAKADTSTRHGRLAIVRDTKAPAVLHELFFIDSASDVKIWKANKKSIVEAATKAWLQGLGLNAVPKITTSKAVVKPSTPAKTPASNSYKNKKLVSKAAGLRFYNKPSWSDKDVAGSVGKGLGFPTIVEKIKVGTAYQFKVKNSKGATYYITASDKYVQLKNK
;
A
#
# COMPACT_ATOMS: atom_id res chain seq x y z
N MET A 1 -4.78 -7.73 -22.40
CA MET A 1 -4.79 -6.39 -21.78
C MET A 1 -3.37 -5.83 -21.77
N LYS A 2 -3.22 -4.52 -22.04
CA LYS A 2 -1.91 -3.85 -22.21
C LYS A 2 -1.24 -3.62 -20.84
N MET A 3 0.05 -3.95 -20.73
CA MET A 3 0.93 -3.58 -19.61
C MET A 3 1.73 -2.34 -19.99
N ALA A 4 2.06 -1.50 -19.03
CA ALA A 4 2.78 -0.26 -19.25
C ALA A 4 3.62 0.15 -18.05
N LYS A 5 4.50 1.13 -18.24
CA LYS A 5 5.12 1.90 -17.16
C LYS A 5 4.14 2.99 -16.72
N VAL A 6 3.89 3.10 -15.44
CA VAL A 6 2.97 4.08 -14.84
C VAL A 6 3.64 4.77 -13.65
N ALA A 7 3.20 5.99 -13.33
CA ALA A 7 3.67 6.73 -12.17
C ALA A 7 2.60 6.76 -11.07
N ILE A 8 3.00 6.38 -9.86
CA ILE A 8 2.16 6.41 -8.66
C ILE A 8 2.90 7.17 -7.58
N PHE A 9 2.40 8.34 -7.24
CA PHE A 9 3.03 9.24 -6.29
C PHE A 9 2.19 9.43 -5.04
N GLY A 10 2.83 9.81 -3.95
CA GLY A 10 2.19 10.37 -2.76
C GLY A 10 2.54 11.84 -2.65
N GLY A 11 1.57 12.68 -2.33
CA GLY A 11 1.78 14.08 -2.09
C GLY A 11 2.70 14.35 -0.89
N HIS A 12 3.28 15.53 -0.82
CA HIS A 12 4.12 15.99 0.31
C HIS A 12 5.29 15.05 0.65
N ASN A 13 5.77 14.25 -0.30
CA ASN A 13 6.88 13.31 -0.09
C ASN A 13 8.28 13.93 -0.29
N GLY A 14 8.40 15.24 -0.46
CA GLY A 14 9.64 16.00 -0.36
C GLY A 14 10.22 15.99 1.07
N THR A 15 11.41 16.55 1.26
CA THR A 15 12.15 16.44 2.53
C THR A 15 11.47 17.16 3.69
N ASN A 16 10.94 18.37 3.46
CA ASN A 16 10.47 19.27 4.54
C ASN A 16 8.96 19.52 4.53
N GLU A 17 8.19 18.75 3.77
CA GLU A 17 6.73 18.89 3.67
C GLU A 17 6.03 17.87 4.56
N THR A 18 5.00 18.29 5.27
CA THR A 18 4.12 17.39 6.04
C THR A 18 2.72 17.29 5.42
N GLY A 19 2.32 18.31 4.64
CA GLY A 19 0.94 18.47 4.21
C GLY A 19 0.02 18.80 5.38
N ALA A 20 -1.26 18.55 5.20
CA ALA A 20 -2.26 18.73 6.24
C ALA A 20 -2.07 17.72 7.39
N ASN A 21 -2.57 18.11 8.59
CA ASN A 21 -2.54 17.28 9.79
C ASN A 21 -3.94 17.22 10.41
N GLY A 22 -4.32 16.07 10.92
CA GLY A 22 -5.60 15.89 11.60
C GLY A 22 -5.77 14.49 12.18
N ASN A 23 -6.52 14.37 13.27
CA ASN A 23 -6.86 13.10 13.91
C ASN A 23 -5.67 12.14 14.14
N GLY A 24 -4.49 12.69 14.46
CA GLY A 24 -3.26 11.95 14.69
C GLY A 24 -2.58 11.41 13.43
N LEU A 25 -2.93 11.93 12.26
CA LEU A 25 -2.33 11.60 10.98
C LEU A 25 -1.66 12.82 10.35
N THR A 26 -0.66 12.58 9.50
CA THR A 26 -0.10 13.57 8.58
C THR A 26 -0.42 13.16 7.15
N GLU A 27 -0.73 14.12 6.29
CA GLU A 27 -1.01 13.86 4.88
C GLU A 27 0.15 13.13 4.20
N LYS A 28 1.39 13.56 4.43
CA LYS A 28 2.59 12.87 3.94
C LYS A 28 2.61 11.37 4.25
N ALA A 29 2.27 10.99 5.48
CA ALA A 29 2.27 9.58 5.88
C ALA A 29 1.16 8.79 5.20
N VAL A 30 -0.05 9.37 5.14
CA VAL A 30 -1.21 8.77 4.46
C VAL A 30 -0.97 8.62 2.97
N ALA A 31 -0.54 9.69 2.30
CA ALA A 31 -0.26 9.71 0.87
C ALA A 31 0.84 8.70 0.48
N LYS A 32 1.90 8.60 1.29
CA LYS A 32 2.95 7.59 1.11
C LYS A 32 2.41 6.17 1.25
N GLU A 33 1.61 5.90 2.28
CA GLU A 33 0.99 4.58 2.47
C GLU A 33 0.06 4.23 1.30
N ALA A 34 -0.76 5.17 0.85
CA ALA A 34 -1.64 4.99 -0.30
C ALA A 34 -0.84 4.67 -1.58
N ALA A 35 0.21 5.44 -1.87
CA ALA A 35 1.07 5.19 -3.02
C ALA A 35 1.76 3.82 -2.96
N GLN A 36 2.13 3.33 -1.79
CA GLN A 36 2.71 2.00 -1.60
C GLN A 36 1.69 0.87 -1.86
N LEU A 37 0.45 1.02 -1.37
CA LEU A 37 -0.64 0.08 -1.62
C LEU A 37 -1.00 0.05 -3.11
N ALA A 38 -1.15 1.22 -3.74
CA ALA A 38 -1.42 1.35 -5.17
C ALA A 38 -0.31 0.74 -6.03
N THR A 39 0.96 0.97 -5.67
CA THR A 39 2.13 0.37 -6.33
C THR A 39 2.08 -1.15 -6.26
N THR A 40 1.77 -1.69 -5.10
CA THR A 40 1.65 -3.15 -4.92
C THR A 40 0.55 -3.72 -5.81
N TYR A 41 -0.61 -3.05 -5.87
CA TYR A 41 -1.72 -3.44 -6.73
C TYR A 41 -1.35 -3.37 -8.22
N ALA A 42 -0.81 -2.24 -8.69
CA ALA A 42 -0.45 -2.05 -10.10
C ALA A 42 0.64 -3.05 -10.55
N LYS A 43 1.63 -3.33 -9.70
CA LYS A 43 2.65 -4.38 -9.96
C LYS A 43 2.02 -5.76 -10.06
N SER A 44 1.03 -6.08 -9.23
CA SER A 44 0.31 -7.37 -9.33
C SER A 44 -0.48 -7.50 -10.64
N CYS A 45 -0.91 -6.37 -11.23
CA CYS A 45 -1.52 -6.31 -12.55
C CYS A 45 -0.49 -6.42 -13.71
N GLY A 46 0.82 -6.44 -13.39
CA GLY A 46 1.92 -6.61 -14.36
C GLY A 46 2.51 -5.30 -14.89
N HIS A 47 2.24 -4.16 -14.25
CA HIS A 47 2.82 -2.88 -14.64
C HIS A 47 4.20 -2.66 -14.02
N THR A 48 5.04 -1.91 -14.73
CA THR A 48 6.22 -1.26 -14.15
C THR A 48 5.76 0.04 -13.49
N VAL A 49 6.11 0.24 -12.23
CA VAL A 49 5.69 1.42 -11.46
C VAL A 49 6.90 2.23 -11.02
N ILE A 50 6.87 3.52 -11.34
CA ILE A 50 7.81 4.49 -10.75
C ILE A 50 7.15 5.23 -9.59
N ASN A 51 7.94 5.52 -8.55
CA ASN A 51 7.54 6.29 -7.39
C ASN A 51 8.45 7.51 -7.24
N GLY A 52 7.87 8.60 -6.79
CA GLY A 52 8.59 9.85 -6.56
C GLY A 52 8.93 10.12 -5.09
N PHE A 53 9.19 9.09 -4.29
CA PHE A 53 9.54 9.29 -2.88
C PHE A 53 10.85 10.07 -2.74
N GLY A 54 10.83 11.10 -1.91
CA GLY A 54 11.94 12.03 -1.70
C GLY A 54 12.03 13.15 -2.76
N LYS A 55 11.19 13.15 -3.78
CA LYS A 55 11.14 14.18 -4.82
C LYS A 55 10.13 15.28 -4.47
N SER A 56 10.51 16.53 -4.76
CA SER A 56 9.60 17.67 -4.71
C SER A 56 8.49 17.54 -5.76
N LEU A 57 7.46 18.38 -5.67
CA LEU A 57 6.34 18.39 -6.63
C LEU A 57 6.83 18.56 -8.08
N ALA A 58 7.69 19.54 -8.34
CA ALA A 58 8.24 19.80 -9.68
C ALA A 58 9.09 18.63 -10.20
N GLU A 59 9.87 18.00 -9.34
CA GLU A 59 10.68 16.84 -9.72
C GLU A 59 9.82 15.62 -10.04
N ARG A 60 8.67 15.42 -9.40
CA ARG A 60 7.77 14.30 -9.71
C ARG A 60 7.18 14.42 -11.12
N ALA A 61 6.73 15.61 -11.51
CA ALA A 61 6.21 15.84 -12.86
C ALA A 61 7.32 15.64 -13.92
N LYS A 62 8.50 16.22 -13.71
CA LYS A 62 9.67 16.03 -14.59
C LYS A 62 10.06 14.56 -14.70
N TYR A 63 10.07 13.83 -13.60
CA TYR A 63 10.40 12.42 -13.55
C TYR A 63 9.39 11.57 -14.33
N ALA A 64 8.08 11.81 -14.16
CA ALA A 64 7.06 11.13 -14.93
C ALA A 64 7.22 11.37 -16.45
N ASN A 65 7.54 12.61 -16.84
CA ASN A 65 7.77 12.98 -18.23
C ASN A 65 9.02 12.33 -18.84
N ALA A 66 10.12 12.27 -18.09
CA ALA A 66 11.36 11.62 -18.51
C ALA A 66 11.20 10.12 -18.69
N GLU A 67 10.39 9.49 -17.85
CA GLU A 67 10.14 8.05 -17.87
C GLU A 67 9.05 7.62 -18.89
N ASN A 68 8.45 8.56 -19.64
CA ASN A 68 7.40 8.31 -20.64
C ASN A 68 6.30 7.38 -20.11
N VAL A 69 5.74 7.70 -18.95
CA VAL A 69 4.70 6.89 -18.33
C VAL A 69 3.38 6.96 -19.10
N ALA A 70 2.58 5.90 -19.02
CA ALA A 70 1.26 5.85 -19.65
C ALA A 70 0.19 6.66 -18.89
N GLY A 71 0.44 6.96 -17.62
CA GLY A 71 -0.44 7.77 -16.78
C GLY A 71 0.16 8.06 -15.42
N VAL A 72 -0.39 9.06 -14.74
CA VAL A 72 0.02 9.48 -13.39
C VAL A 72 -1.19 9.51 -12.47
N ILE A 73 -1.04 8.96 -11.27
CA ILE A 73 -1.93 9.19 -10.14
C ILE A 73 -1.11 9.64 -8.93
N GLU A 74 -1.51 10.75 -8.32
CA GLU A 74 -0.94 11.23 -7.07
C GLU A 74 -1.99 11.22 -5.98
N TYR A 75 -1.67 10.60 -4.84
CA TYR A 75 -2.56 10.48 -3.69
C TYR A 75 -2.29 11.58 -2.68
N HIS A 76 -3.36 12.18 -2.18
CA HIS A 76 -3.40 13.24 -1.18
C HIS A 76 -4.48 13.00 -0.12
N THR A 77 -4.56 13.85 0.88
CA THR A 77 -5.72 13.99 1.76
C THR A 77 -6.16 15.44 1.79
N ASN A 78 -7.46 15.66 1.76
CA ASN A 78 -8.06 16.99 1.87
C ASN A 78 -8.11 17.46 3.34
N ALA A 79 -8.32 18.76 3.54
CA ALA A 79 -8.55 19.40 4.84
C ALA A 79 -9.41 20.65 4.67
N GLY A 80 -10.02 21.13 5.75
CA GLY A 80 -10.83 22.35 5.76
C GLY A 80 -12.30 22.11 6.10
N GLY A 81 -12.59 21.12 6.97
CA GLY A 81 -13.92 20.87 7.52
C GLY A 81 -14.89 20.15 6.59
N GLY A 82 -14.41 19.58 5.49
CA GLY A 82 -15.22 18.79 4.57
C GLY A 82 -15.27 17.31 4.93
N GLN A 83 -15.95 16.52 4.07
CA GLN A 83 -16.02 15.07 4.17
C GLN A 83 -16.04 14.42 2.79
N GLY A 84 -15.44 13.22 2.67
CA GLY A 84 -15.49 12.41 1.47
C GLY A 84 -14.24 12.51 0.60
N SER A 85 -14.32 11.91 -0.58
CA SER A 85 -13.23 11.77 -1.55
C SER A 85 -13.53 12.54 -2.83
N GLU A 86 -12.50 13.10 -3.46
CA GLU A 86 -12.60 13.81 -4.75
C GLU A 86 -11.35 13.59 -5.60
N THR A 87 -11.46 13.88 -6.90
CA THR A 87 -10.31 13.70 -7.80
C THR A 87 -10.17 14.91 -8.71
N PHE A 88 -8.99 15.52 -8.69
CA PHE A 88 -8.66 16.66 -9.53
C PHE A 88 -8.03 16.23 -10.85
N PHE A 89 -8.33 16.99 -11.91
CA PHE A 89 -7.79 16.83 -13.26
C PHE A 89 -7.40 18.19 -13.85
N CYS A 90 -6.59 18.18 -14.91
CA CYS A 90 -6.25 19.40 -15.65
C CYS A 90 -7.50 19.95 -16.35
N GLY A 91 -7.95 21.12 -15.94
CA GLY A 91 -9.10 21.82 -16.56
C GLY A 91 -8.89 21.99 -18.07
N GLY A 92 -9.94 21.71 -18.86
CA GLY A 92 -9.90 21.68 -20.33
C GLY A 92 -9.42 20.37 -20.94
N ASN A 93 -8.96 19.38 -20.18
CA ASN A 93 -8.51 18.08 -20.67
C ASN A 93 -9.61 17.01 -20.47
N ALA A 94 -10.36 16.69 -21.51
CA ALA A 94 -11.47 15.73 -21.45
C ALA A 94 -11.03 14.31 -21.08
N ALA A 95 -9.86 13.87 -21.52
CA ALA A 95 -9.33 12.54 -21.19
C ALA A 95 -9.03 12.42 -19.68
N SER A 96 -8.35 13.41 -19.11
CA SER A 96 -8.09 13.48 -17.67
C SER A 96 -9.38 13.66 -16.86
N GLN A 97 -10.37 14.40 -17.36
CA GLN A 97 -11.69 14.52 -16.74
C GLN A 97 -12.40 13.17 -16.62
N ASN A 98 -12.44 12.41 -17.71
CA ASN A 98 -13.07 11.09 -17.72
C ASN A 98 -12.34 10.11 -16.78
N LEU A 99 -11.02 10.20 -16.75
CA LEU A 99 -10.20 9.42 -15.82
C LEU A 99 -10.51 9.77 -14.37
N ALA A 100 -10.56 11.06 -14.03
CA ALA A 100 -10.89 11.54 -12.69
C ALA A 100 -12.30 11.13 -12.23
N LYS A 101 -13.31 11.16 -13.11
CA LYS A 101 -14.67 10.67 -12.81
C LYS A 101 -14.65 9.21 -12.38
N LYS A 102 -13.94 8.36 -13.11
CA LYS A 102 -13.82 6.91 -12.78
C LYS A 102 -13.11 6.70 -11.44
N VAL A 103 -12.00 7.42 -11.21
CA VAL A 103 -11.22 7.32 -9.97
C VAL A 103 -12.04 7.79 -8.77
N SER A 104 -12.68 8.96 -8.87
CA SER A 104 -13.51 9.52 -7.79
C SER A 104 -14.66 8.59 -7.40
N SER A 105 -15.37 8.05 -8.40
CA SER A 105 -16.48 7.11 -8.16
C SER A 105 -16.02 5.83 -7.48
N ALA A 106 -14.86 5.29 -7.89
CA ALA A 106 -14.33 4.04 -7.34
C ALA A 106 -13.61 4.22 -6.00
N GLY A 107 -12.99 5.38 -5.74
CA GLY A 107 -12.31 5.69 -4.47
C GLY A 107 -13.27 6.00 -3.33
N ALA A 108 -14.45 6.52 -3.64
CA ALA A 108 -15.48 6.85 -2.67
C ALA A 108 -16.30 5.61 -2.26
N VAL A 109 -15.63 4.64 -1.65
CA VAL A 109 -16.24 3.38 -1.19
C VAL A 109 -16.23 3.28 0.34
N LYS A 110 -16.91 2.27 0.87
CA LYS A 110 -16.94 1.99 2.31
C LYS A 110 -17.56 3.09 3.17
N GLY A 111 -18.44 3.89 2.58
CA GLY A 111 -19.14 4.98 3.28
C GLY A 111 -18.49 6.36 3.11
N LEU A 112 -17.38 6.48 2.37
CA LEU A 112 -16.85 7.78 1.98
C LEU A 112 -17.79 8.46 0.98
N LYS A 113 -18.12 9.73 1.21
CA LYS A 113 -18.92 10.54 0.29
C LYS A 113 -18.13 10.76 -1.01
N ASN A 114 -18.77 10.53 -2.16
CA ASN A 114 -18.20 10.92 -3.45
C ASN A 114 -18.46 12.41 -3.71
N ARG A 115 -17.39 13.20 -3.78
CA ARG A 115 -17.43 14.63 -4.09
C ARG A 115 -17.20 14.91 -5.59
N GLY A 116 -16.95 13.86 -6.37
CA GLY A 116 -16.82 13.92 -7.82
C GLY A 116 -15.43 14.31 -8.32
N ALA A 117 -15.37 14.46 -9.64
CA ALA A 117 -14.19 14.96 -10.33
C ALA A 117 -14.25 16.48 -10.47
N LYS A 118 -13.14 17.17 -10.22
CA LYS A 118 -13.05 18.63 -10.22
C LYS A 118 -11.88 19.09 -11.07
N ALA A 119 -12.06 20.19 -11.81
CA ALA A 119 -10.93 20.83 -12.47
C ALA A 119 -9.98 21.44 -11.43
N ASP A 120 -8.69 21.39 -11.69
CA ASP A 120 -7.68 21.98 -10.81
C ASP A 120 -7.84 23.50 -10.63
N THR A 121 -8.45 24.16 -11.62
CA THR A 121 -8.83 25.57 -11.54
C THR A 121 -9.89 25.89 -10.48
N SER A 122 -10.60 24.88 -9.98
CA SER A 122 -11.56 25.03 -8.88
C SER A 122 -10.93 25.02 -7.49
N THR A 123 -9.63 24.74 -7.40
CA THR A 123 -8.90 24.79 -6.12
C THR A 123 -8.51 26.23 -5.77
N ARG A 124 -8.27 26.49 -4.49
CA ARG A 124 -7.71 27.79 -4.04
C ARG A 124 -6.36 28.15 -4.70
N HIS A 125 -5.65 27.16 -5.21
CA HIS A 125 -4.36 27.33 -5.89
C HIS A 125 -4.53 27.65 -7.38
N GLY A 126 -5.74 27.48 -7.95
CA GLY A 126 -6.05 27.73 -9.36
C GLY A 126 -5.32 26.84 -10.35
N ARG A 127 -4.33 26.07 -9.87
CA ARG A 127 -3.45 25.23 -10.69
C ARG A 127 -2.80 24.14 -9.82
N LEU A 128 -2.83 22.90 -10.28
CA LEU A 128 -2.11 21.79 -9.66
C LEU A 128 -1.04 21.27 -10.62
N ALA A 129 0.22 21.48 -10.27
CA ALA A 129 1.35 21.19 -11.14
C ALA A 129 1.38 19.73 -11.62
N ILE A 130 1.08 18.76 -10.76
CA ILE A 130 1.15 17.34 -11.13
C ILE A 130 0.17 16.98 -12.27
N VAL A 131 -1.00 17.61 -12.35
CA VAL A 131 -1.96 17.35 -13.43
C VAL A 131 -1.73 18.21 -14.65
N ARG A 132 -1.01 19.35 -14.53
CA ARG A 132 -0.73 20.27 -15.64
C ARG A 132 0.61 20.07 -16.29
N ASP A 133 1.64 19.77 -15.52
CA ASP A 133 3.02 19.72 -16.01
C ASP A 133 3.42 18.30 -16.46
N THR A 134 2.51 17.34 -16.31
CA THR A 134 2.69 15.97 -16.78
C THR A 134 2.13 15.81 -18.19
N LYS A 135 2.91 15.23 -19.11
CA LYS A 135 2.51 14.96 -20.50
C LYS A 135 1.46 13.85 -20.61
N ALA A 136 1.58 12.82 -19.74
CA ALA A 136 0.64 11.72 -19.68
C ALA A 136 -0.68 12.14 -19.00
N PRO A 137 -1.81 11.45 -19.23
CA PRO A 137 -3.03 11.67 -18.47
C PRO A 137 -2.76 11.54 -16.97
N ALA A 138 -3.06 12.60 -16.21
CA ALA A 138 -2.73 12.71 -14.80
C ALA A 138 -3.95 13.08 -13.96
N VAL A 139 -4.04 12.50 -12.77
CA VAL A 139 -5.04 12.84 -11.76
C VAL A 139 -4.39 12.97 -10.38
N LEU A 140 -4.94 13.87 -9.55
CA LEU A 140 -4.65 13.99 -8.14
C LEU A 140 -5.88 13.53 -7.36
N HIS A 141 -5.72 12.51 -6.52
CA HIS A 141 -6.81 11.89 -5.78
C HIS A 141 -6.74 12.21 -4.30
N GLU A 142 -7.70 13.01 -3.84
CA GLU A 142 -7.95 13.31 -2.44
C GLU A 142 -8.74 12.15 -1.82
N LEU A 143 -8.07 11.34 -1.03
CA LEU A 143 -8.61 10.11 -0.46
C LEU A 143 -9.78 10.35 0.49
N PHE A 144 -9.65 11.35 1.35
CA PHE A 144 -10.60 11.73 2.38
C PHE A 144 -10.16 13.04 3.05
N PHE A 145 -11.00 13.62 3.92
CA PHE A 145 -10.64 14.79 4.74
C PHE A 145 -9.93 14.34 6.02
N ILE A 146 -8.66 14.75 6.18
CA ILE A 146 -7.81 14.32 7.31
C ILE A 146 -8.28 14.89 8.66
N ASP A 147 -8.98 16.01 8.64
CA ASP A 147 -9.60 16.66 9.78
C ASP A 147 -11.02 16.14 10.11
N SER A 148 -11.59 15.27 9.25
CA SER A 148 -12.86 14.58 9.51
C SER A 148 -12.61 13.26 10.27
N ALA A 149 -13.05 13.19 11.53
CA ALA A 149 -12.90 11.99 12.36
C ALA A 149 -13.65 10.77 11.76
N SER A 150 -14.82 11.00 11.11
CA SER A 150 -15.58 9.96 10.43
C SER A 150 -14.82 9.38 9.24
N ASP A 151 -14.23 10.23 8.38
CA ASP A 151 -13.46 9.80 7.22
C ASP A 151 -12.20 9.05 7.65
N VAL A 152 -11.50 9.54 8.67
CA VAL A 152 -10.30 8.89 9.23
C VAL A 152 -10.64 7.51 9.81
N LYS A 153 -11.81 7.34 10.45
CA LYS A 153 -12.27 6.02 10.92
C LYS A 153 -12.48 5.06 9.75
N ILE A 154 -13.12 5.54 8.66
CA ILE A 154 -13.35 4.75 7.45
C ILE A 154 -12.01 4.38 6.81
N TRP A 155 -11.10 5.33 6.66
CA TRP A 155 -9.76 5.11 6.14
C TRP A 155 -9.00 4.04 6.94
N LYS A 156 -8.88 4.20 8.25
CA LYS A 156 -8.15 3.25 9.12
C LYS A 156 -8.66 1.81 8.98
N ALA A 157 -9.97 1.65 8.80
CA ALA A 157 -10.60 0.33 8.65
C ALA A 157 -10.48 -0.25 7.21
N ASN A 158 -10.39 0.59 6.17
CA ASN A 158 -10.59 0.16 4.78
C ASN A 158 -9.53 0.61 3.79
N LYS A 159 -8.42 1.19 4.23
CA LYS A 159 -7.40 1.84 3.38
C LYS A 159 -6.99 1.03 2.14
N LYS A 160 -6.77 -0.28 2.31
CA LYS A 160 -6.40 -1.15 1.21
C LYS A 160 -7.50 -1.21 0.14
N SER A 161 -8.75 -1.44 0.51
CA SER A 161 -9.86 -1.53 -0.45
C SER A 161 -10.15 -0.19 -1.13
N ILE A 162 -10.01 0.93 -0.44
CA ILE A 162 -10.18 2.29 -0.99
C ILE A 162 -9.12 2.52 -2.08
N VAL A 163 -7.86 2.31 -1.75
CA VAL A 163 -6.74 2.54 -2.67
C VAL A 163 -6.76 1.58 -3.85
N GLU A 164 -7.03 0.29 -3.62
CA GLU A 164 -7.10 -0.70 -4.70
C GLU A 164 -8.27 -0.40 -5.67
N ALA A 165 -9.43 0.04 -5.17
CA ALA A 165 -10.56 0.42 -6.01
C ALA A 165 -10.25 1.64 -6.89
N ALA A 166 -9.68 2.69 -6.32
CA ALA A 166 -9.24 3.89 -7.05
C ALA A 166 -8.17 3.55 -8.10
N THR A 167 -7.14 2.77 -7.71
CA THR A 167 -6.05 2.36 -8.61
C THR A 167 -6.57 1.50 -9.76
N LYS A 168 -7.47 0.56 -9.47
CA LYS A 168 -8.12 -0.28 -10.48
C LYS A 168 -8.86 0.57 -11.52
N ALA A 169 -9.69 1.50 -11.07
CA ALA A 169 -10.45 2.39 -11.93
C ALA A 169 -9.54 3.30 -12.78
N TRP A 170 -8.44 3.78 -12.19
CA TRP A 170 -7.43 4.54 -12.89
C TRP A 170 -6.77 3.74 -14.01
N LEU A 171 -6.29 2.51 -13.74
CA LEU A 171 -5.71 1.63 -14.76
C LEU A 171 -6.72 1.31 -15.88
N GLN A 172 -7.97 0.99 -15.52
CA GLN A 172 -9.05 0.76 -16.50
C GLN A 172 -9.33 2.01 -17.34
N GLY A 173 -9.31 3.19 -16.71
CA GLY A 173 -9.49 4.46 -17.40
C GLY A 173 -8.41 4.77 -18.42
N LEU A 174 -7.19 4.28 -18.20
CA LEU A 174 -6.06 4.34 -19.12
C LEU A 174 -6.07 3.22 -20.20
N GLY A 175 -7.06 2.33 -20.20
CA GLY A 175 -7.09 1.16 -21.08
C GLY A 175 -6.01 0.10 -20.75
N LEU A 176 -5.52 0.09 -19.51
CA LEU A 176 -4.48 -0.80 -19.05
C LEU A 176 -5.05 -2.02 -18.30
N ASN A 177 -4.23 -3.05 -18.13
CA ASN A 177 -4.63 -4.19 -17.30
C ASN A 177 -4.86 -3.77 -15.85
N ALA A 178 -6.05 -4.02 -15.34
CA ALA A 178 -6.43 -3.69 -13.97
C ALA A 178 -6.86 -4.93 -13.16
N VAL A 179 -6.53 -6.10 -13.67
CA VAL A 179 -6.77 -7.37 -12.99
C VAL A 179 -5.42 -7.91 -12.54
N PRO A 180 -5.23 -8.14 -11.24
CA PRO A 180 -4.04 -8.81 -10.76
C PRO A 180 -3.81 -10.10 -11.55
N LYS A 181 -2.60 -10.31 -12.03
CA LYS A 181 -2.23 -11.61 -12.56
C LYS A 181 -2.40 -12.60 -11.41
N ILE A 182 -3.39 -13.48 -11.53
CA ILE A 182 -3.36 -14.68 -10.75
C ILE A 182 -2.08 -15.36 -11.22
N THR A 183 -1.01 -15.28 -10.44
CA THR A 183 0.05 -16.26 -10.55
C THR A 183 -0.57 -17.56 -10.05
N THR A 184 -1.41 -18.16 -10.91
CA THR A 184 -1.45 -19.58 -10.91
C THR A 184 -0.05 -19.99 -11.37
N SER A 185 0.86 -20.21 -10.43
CA SER A 185 1.77 -21.29 -10.68
C SER A 185 0.85 -22.46 -10.99
N LYS A 186 0.71 -22.78 -12.28
CA LYS A 186 0.30 -24.11 -12.71
C LYS A 186 1.41 -25.06 -12.26
N ALA A 187 1.46 -25.34 -10.97
CA ALA A 187 1.72 -26.66 -10.54
C ALA A 187 0.42 -27.40 -10.90
N VAL A 188 0.48 -28.18 -11.95
CA VAL A 188 -0.43 -29.30 -12.16
C VAL A 188 -0.42 -30.05 -10.84
N VAL A 189 -1.42 -29.84 -10.02
CA VAL A 189 -1.65 -30.62 -8.82
C VAL A 189 -2.28 -31.93 -9.31
N LYS A 190 -1.44 -32.86 -9.76
CA LYS A 190 -1.69 -34.25 -9.53
C LYS A 190 -1.85 -34.36 -8.00
N PRO A 191 -2.85 -35.03 -7.45
CA PRO A 191 -2.95 -35.20 -6.01
C PRO A 191 -1.75 -36.04 -5.56
N SER A 192 -0.70 -35.38 -5.15
CA SER A 192 0.43 -35.96 -4.46
C SER A 192 0.45 -35.33 -3.08
N THR A 193 0.45 -36.15 -2.08
CA THR A 193 0.85 -35.94 -0.68
C THR A 193 1.61 -34.63 -0.50
N PRO A 194 1.31 -33.81 0.54
CA PRO A 194 1.95 -32.52 0.74
C PRO A 194 3.47 -32.70 0.71
N ALA A 195 4.09 -32.20 -0.34
CA ALA A 195 5.55 -32.17 -0.43
C ALA A 195 6.03 -31.29 0.71
N LYS A 196 6.60 -31.91 1.72
CA LYS A 196 7.45 -31.27 2.73
C LYS A 196 8.51 -30.48 1.96
N THR A 197 8.43 -29.15 2.01
CA THR A 197 9.63 -28.32 1.79
C THR A 197 10.71 -28.89 2.70
N PRO A 198 11.94 -29.14 2.23
CA PRO A 198 12.93 -29.77 3.07
C PRO A 198 13.04 -28.98 4.36
N ALA A 199 12.78 -29.64 5.48
CA ALA A 199 13.07 -29.09 6.79
C ALA A 199 14.57 -28.80 6.79
N SER A 200 14.92 -27.53 6.58
CA SER A 200 16.31 -27.12 6.61
C SER A 200 16.83 -27.44 8.00
N ASN A 201 17.82 -28.31 8.09
CA ASN A 201 18.62 -28.58 9.29
C ASN A 201 19.24 -27.31 9.90
N SER A 202 19.06 -26.15 9.23
CA SER A 202 19.67 -24.87 9.58
C SER A 202 19.17 -24.26 10.90
N TYR A 203 18.04 -24.72 11.45
CA TYR A 203 17.47 -24.20 12.70
C TYR A 203 17.55 -25.19 13.88
N LYS A 204 18.08 -26.40 13.69
CA LYS A 204 18.03 -27.52 14.64
C LYS A 204 18.58 -27.17 16.03
N ASN A 205 19.62 -26.34 16.11
CA ASN A 205 20.25 -25.91 17.36
C ASN A 205 20.08 -24.41 17.63
N LYS A 206 19.03 -23.79 17.07
CA LYS A 206 18.80 -22.34 17.24
C LYS A 206 17.51 -22.06 17.98
N LYS A 207 17.53 -21.00 18.79
CA LYS A 207 16.36 -20.36 19.40
C LYS A 207 16.16 -18.98 18.81
N LEU A 208 14.90 -18.53 18.75
CA LEU A 208 14.54 -17.20 18.31
C LEU A 208 14.44 -16.28 19.53
N VAL A 209 15.04 -15.10 19.46
CA VAL A 209 15.02 -14.07 20.50
C VAL A 209 14.55 -12.76 19.92
N SER A 210 13.60 -12.10 20.57
CA SER A 210 13.11 -10.79 20.19
C SER A 210 14.14 -9.70 20.49
N LYS A 211 14.33 -8.77 19.56
CA LYS A 211 15.13 -7.54 19.72
C LYS A 211 14.27 -6.35 20.13
N ALA A 212 12.96 -6.48 20.08
CA ALA A 212 11.98 -5.44 20.39
C ALA A 212 11.11 -5.83 21.60
N ALA A 213 10.68 -4.83 22.37
CA ALA A 213 9.66 -5.02 23.38
C ALA A 213 8.27 -5.16 22.72
N GLY A 214 7.41 -6.04 23.27
CA GLY A 214 6.04 -6.20 22.79
C GLY A 214 5.92 -6.77 21.38
N LEU A 215 6.90 -7.55 20.90
CA LEU A 215 6.86 -8.12 19.56
C LEU A 215 5.74 -9.15 19.45
N ARG A 216 4.75 -8.90 18.58
CA ARG A 216 3.57 -9.74 18.40
C ARG A 216 3.90 -11.08 17.78
N PHE A 217 3.23 -12.14 18.25
CA PHE A 217 3.19 -13.44 17.61
C PHE A 217 1.75 -13.89 17.39
N TYR A 218 1.52 -14.80 16.45
CA TYR A 218 0.22 -15.13 15.89
C TYR A 218 -0.07 -16.62 16.06
N ASN A 219 -1.36 -16.99 16.13
CA ASN A 219 -1.81 -18.38 16.22
C ASN A 219 -1.81 -19.12 14.87
N LYS A 220 -1.73 -18.38 13.76
CA LYS A 220 -1.61 -18.90 12.39
C LYS A 220 -0.73 -17.96 11.53
N PRO A 221 -0.32 -18.37 10.31
CA PRO A 221 0.44 -17.51 9.41
C PRO A 221 -0.37 -16.27 8.99
N SER A 222 -0.15 -15.14 9.64
CA SER A 222 -0.95 -13.93 9.47
C SER A 222 -0.22 -12.69 9.98
N TRP A 223 -0.65 -11.52 9.49
CA TRP A 223 -0.27 -10.20 10.01
C TRP A 223 -1.48 -9.45 10.57
N SER A 224 -2.64 -10.11 10.66
CA SER A 224 -3.89 -9.51 11.12
C SER A 224 -3.96 -9.46 12.65
N ASP A 225 -4.45 -8.34 13.17
CA ASP A 225 -4.62 -8.14 14.63
C ASP A 225 -5.52 -9.19 15.27
N LYS A 226 -6.54 -9.68 14.54
CA LYS A 226 -7.45 -10.75 15.03
C LYS A 226 -6.76 -12.10 15.24
N ASP A 227 -5.59 -12.31 14.66
CA ASP A 227 -4.84 -13.56 14.73
C ASP A 227 -3.67 -13.46 15.71
N VAL A 228 -3.53 -12.33 16.42
CA VAL A 228 -2.50 -12.13 17.45
C VAL A 228 -2.79 -13.05 18.64
N ALA A 229 -1.82 -13.92 18.95
CA ALA A 229 -1.88 -14.83 20.08
C ALA A 229 -1.23 -14.24 21.35
N GLY A 230 -0.41 -13.19 21.18
CA GLY A 230 0.26 -12.51 22.28
C GLY A 230 1.46 -11.70 21.80
N SER A 231 2.26 -11.25 22.76
CA SER A 231 3.50 -10.54 22.49
C SER A 231 4.66 -11.07 23.36
N VAL A 232 5.88 -10.90 22.84
CA VAL A 232 7.12 -11.30 23.54
C VAL A 232 8.01 -10.08 23.79
N GLY A 233 8.57 -9.99 24.99
CA GLY A 233 9.47 -8.91 25.40
C GLY A 233 10.85 -8.99 24.74
N LYS A 234 11.60 -7.88 24.78
CA LYS A 234 13.00 -7.84 24.34
C LYS A 234 13.84 -8.85 25.13
N GLY A 235 14.66 -9.61 24.43
CA GLY A 235 15.51 -10.65 25.05
C GLY A 235 14.81 -12.00 25.25
N LEU A 236 13.48 -12.04 25.21
CA LEU A 236 12.67 -13.26 25.30
C LEU A 236 12.36 -13.82 23.90
N GLY A 237 11.86 -15.07 23.82
CA GLY A 237 11.53 -15.65 22.51
C GLY A 237 11.09 -17.11 22.59
N PHE A 238 11.39 -17.84 21.52
CA PHE A 238 10.91 -19.20 21.34
C PHE A 238 12.09 -20.17 21.25
N PRO A 239 12.08 -21.27 22.06
CA PRO A 239 13.19 -22.22 22.10
C PRO A 239 13.30 -23.08 20.84
N THR A 240 12.27 -23.17 20.03
CA THR A 240 12.27 -24.03 18.84
C THR A 240 11.78 -23.26 17.61
N ILE A 241 12.58 -23.27 16.58
CA ILE A 241 12.21 -22.78 15.25
C ILE A 241 11.94 -24.00 14.38
N VAL A 242 10.75 -24.08 13.80
CA VAL A 242 10.32 -25.21 12.97
C VAL A 242 10.71 -24.97 11.50
N GLU A 243 10.30 -23.81 10.98
CA GLU A 243 10.51 -23.43 9.59
C GLU A 243 10.35 -21.92 9.39
N LYS A 244 10.82 -21.41 8.24
CA LYS A 244 10.56 -20.04 7.78
C LYS A 244 9.56 -20.09 6.65
N ILE A 245 8.44 -19.41 6.81
CA ILE A 245 7.32 -19.43 5.85
C ILE A 245 7.06 -18.04 5.30
N LYS A 246 6.60 -17.97 4.06
CA LYS A 246 6.20 -16.72 3.41
C LYS A 246 4.76 -16.38 3.75
N VAL A 247 4.50 -15.15 4.22
CA VAL A 247 3.18 -14.64 4.55
C VAL A 247 2.99 -13.30 3.86
N GLY A 248 2.23 -13.29 2.76
CA GLY A 248 2.15 -12.13 1.87
C GLY A 248 3.50 -11.78 1.26
N THR A 249 3.94 -10.55 1.46
CA THR A 249 5.24 -10.05 0.96
C THR A 249 6.41 -10.25 1.91
N ALA A 250 6.17 -10.74 3.13
CA ALA A 250 7.17 -10.92 4.17
C ALA A 250 7.27 -12.38 4.63
N TYR A 251 8.13 -12.64 5.60
CA TYR A 251 8.34 -13.97 6.14
C TYR A 251 8.05 -14.01 7.65
N GLN A 252 7.51 -15.13 8.10
CA GLN A 252 7.41 -15.49 9.51
C GLN A 252 8.21 -16.76 9.80
N PHE A 253 8.71 -16.86 11.02
CA PHE A 253 9.13 -18.13 11.57
C PHE A 253 7.94 -18.82 12.23
N LYS A 254 7.71 -20.09 11.88
CA LYS A 254 6.89 -21.00 12.66
C LYS A 254 7.74 -21.49 13.81
N VAL A 255 7.27 -21.25 15.02
CA VAL A 255 8.02 -21.51 16.24
C VAL A 255 7.20 -22.33 17.24
N LYS A 256 7.86 -22.97 18.19
CA LYS A 256 7.20 -23.61 19.33
C LYS A 256 7.70 -23.00 20.64
N ASN A 257 6.81 -22.85 21.60
CA ASN A 257 7.18 -22.49 22.97
C ASN A 257 7.69 -23.72 23.75
N SER A 258 8.08 -23.54 25.01
CA SER A 258 8.55 -24.62 25.88
C SER A 258 7.52 -25.72 26.16
N LYS A 259 6.23 -25.40 25.99
CA LYS A 259 5.11 -26.37 26.14
C LYS A 259 4.71 -27.04 24.81
N GLY A 260 5.44 -26.80 23.71
CA GLY A 260 5.20 -27.39 22.40
C GLY A 260 4.13 -26.68 21.57
N ALA A 261 3.46 -25.65 22.07
CA ALA A 261 2.45 -24.89 21.32
C ALA A 261 3.10 -24.13 20.16
N THR A 262 2.44 -24.13 19.00
CA THR A 262 2.94 -23.54 17.76
C THR A 262 2.43 -22.12 17.58
N TYR A 263 3.33 -21.23 17.19
CA TYR A 263 3.07 -19.82 16.91
C TYR A 263 3.84 -19.35 15.67
N TYR A 264 3.52 -18.15 15.21
CA TYR A 264 4.14 -17.51 14.04
C TYR A 264 4.59 -16.10 14.41
N ILE A 265 5.83 -15.76 14.13
CA ILE A 265 6.44 -14.47 14.46
C ILE A 265 7.26 -13.96 13.30
N THR A 266 7.43 -12.65 13.16
CA THR A 266 8.22 -12.08 12.06
C THR A 266 9.60 -12.73 11.95
N ALA A 267 10.05 -12.92 10.70
CA ALA A 267 11.40 -13.40 10.40
C ALA A 267 12.35 -12.27 9.97
N SER A 268 12.00 -11.02 10.25
CA SER A 268 12.83 -9.85 9.95
C SER A 268 13.94 -9.69 10.97
N ASP A 269 15.19 -9.63 10.51
CA ASP A 269 16.38 -9.43 11.34
C ASP A 269 16.38 -8.09 12.11
N LYS A 270 15.53 -7.16 11.71
CA LYS A 270 15.28 -5.92 12.47
C LYS A 270 14.67 -6.22 13.85
N TYR A 271 13.79 -7.22 13.95
CA TYR A 271 12.98 -7.49 15.14
C TYR A 271 13.34 -8.75 15.88
N VAL A 272 14.01 -9.70 15.22
CA VAL A 272 14.41 -10.97 15.85
C VAL A 272 15.86 -11.31 15.54
N GLN A 273 16.45 -12.15 16.36
CA GLN A 273 17.75 -12.75 16.14
C GLN A 273 17.70 -14.24 16.46
N LEU A 274 18.51 -15.01 15.74
CA LEU A 274 18.69 -16.44 16.00
C LEU A 274 19.95 -16.63 16.83
N LYS A 275 19.83 -17.30 17.98
CA LYS A 275 20.96 -17.65 18.85
C LYS A 275 21.08 -19.16 18.93
N ASN A 276 22.28 -19.65 19.13
CA ASN A 276 22.51 -21.06 19.44
C ASN A 276 21.84 -21.39 20.81
N LYS A 277 21.38 -22.62 20.95
CA LYS A 277 20.85 -23.15 22.21
C LYS A 277 21.94 -23.37 23.20
#